data_fb76443c6c63c5ebcdfb6ab5501148d6
#
_entry.id   fb76443c6c63c5ebcdfb6ab5501148d6
#
_cell.length_a   1.000
_cell.length_b   1.000
_cell.length_c   1.000
_cell.angle_alpha   90.00
_cell.angle_beta   90.00
_cell.angle_gamma   90.00
#
_symmetry.space_group_name_H-M   'P 1'
#
loop_
_entity.id
_entity.type
_entity.pdbx_description
1 polymer ?
#
loop_
_entity_poly.entity_id
_entity_poly.type
_entity_poly.pdbx_seq_one_letter_code
_entity_poly.pdbx_strand_id
1 'polypeptide(L)'
;MITVTNLSKIFRTEEIETTALNGVSFEIKDGEFVAIMGPSGCGKSTLLNILGLLDNPTEGSYQILGQEVAKLKEKDRTKFRKGNIGFVFQSFNLIDELNVYENVELPLKYLNIRSEEHTSELQSL
;
A
#
# COMPACT_ATOMS: atom_id res chain seq x y z
N MET A 1 5.18 -8.49 -10.38
CA MET A 1 5.08 -9.69 -9.53
C MET A 1 5.39 -9.35 -8.08
N ILE A 2 4.62 -9.87 -7.15
CA ILE A 2 4.79 -9.66 -5.72
C ILE A 2 5.12 -11.00 -5.09
N THR A 3 6.18 -11.06 -4.28
CA THR A 3 6.56 -12.26 -3.54
C THR A 3 6.71 -11.91 -2.06
N VAL A 4 5.94 -12.58 -1.21
CA VAL A 4 5.96 -12.39 0.23
C VAL A 4 6.39 -13.72 0.88
N THR A 5 7.39 -13.66 1.75
CA THR A 5 7.95 -14.84 2.40
C THR A 5 8.06 -14.63 3.90
N ASN A 6 7.37 -15.46 4.66
CA ASN A 6 7.40 -15.47 6.14
C ASN A 6 7.18 -14.08 6.76
N LEU A 7 6.23 -13.34 6.20
CA LEU A 7 5.94 -11.98 6.64
C LEU A 7 5.25 -12.00 7.99
N SER A 8 5.79 -11.24 8.93
CA SER A 8 5.22 -11.12 10.28
C SER A 8 5.17 -9.66 10.69
N LYS A 9 4.12 -9.31 11.43
CA LYS A 9 3.97 -7.97 12.00
C LYS A 9 3.51 -8.10 13.44
N ILE A 10 4.31 -7.55 14.34
CA ILE A 10 4.06 -7.55 15.77
C ILE A 10 3.96 -6.09 16.23
N PHE A 11 2.83 -5.74 16.82
CA PHE A 11 2.63 -4.44 17.46
C PHE A 11 2.93 -4.57 18.94
N ARG A 12 3.82 -3.71 19.43
CA ARG A 12 4.20 -3.70 20.86
C ARG A 12 3.84 -2.38 21.48
N THR A 13 3.20 -2.47 22.65
CA THR A 13 3.04 -1.36 23.57
C THR A 13 3.79 -1.73 24.85
N GLU A 14 3.89 -0.81 25.82
CA GLU A 14 4.58 -1.09 27.08
C GLU A 14 4.04 -2.30 27.84
N GLU A 15 2.76 -2.62 27.67
CA GLU A 15 2.07 -3.67 28.42
C GLU A 15 1.65 -4.85 27.55
N ILE A 16 1.49 -4.68 26.23
CA ILE A 16 0.87 -5.68 25.36
C ILE A 16 1.69 -5.85 24.08
N GLU A 17 1.84 -7.11 23.68
CA GLU A 17 2.38 -7.49 22.39
C GLU A 17 1.28 -8.19 21.59
N THR A 18 0.98 -7.69 20.39
CA THR A 18 -0.06 -8.24 19.52
C THR A 18 0.56 -8.66 18.20
N THR A 19 0.43 -9.94 17.86
CA THR A 19 0.86 -10.47 16.58
C THR A 19 -0.27 -10.32 15.57
N ALA A 20 -0.13 -9.39 14.65
CA ALA A 20 -1.13 -9.14 13.60
C ALA A 20 -0.94 -10.07 12.41
N LEU A 21 0.30 -10.39 12.05
CA LEU A 21 0.65 -11.32 10.99
C LEU A 21 1.72 -12.28 11.49
N ASN A 22 1.60 -13.56 11.17
CA ASN A 22 2.51 -14.59 11.63
C ASN A 22 2.94 -15.51 10.49
N GLY A 23 4.08 -15.21 9.87
CA GLY A 23 4.68 -16.07 8.87
C GLY A 23 3.88 -16.22 7.59
N VAL A 24 3.29 -15.17 7.09
CA VAL A 24 2.48 -15.20 5.88
C VAL A 24 3.36 -15.27 4.64
N SER A 25 3.06 -16.21 3.74
CA SER A 25 3.80 -16.38 2.48
C SER A 25 2.84 -16.55 1.32
N PHE A 26 3.06 -15.80 0.25
CA PHE A 26 2.29 -15.92 -1.00
C PHE A 26 3.02 -15.23 -2.14
N GLU A 27 2.50 -15.45 -3.34
CA GLU A 27 3.00 -14.85 -4.56
C GLU A 27 1.83 -14.33 -5.40
N ILE A 28 1.97 -13.14 -5.95
CA ILE A 28 0.99 -12.56 -6.88
C ILE A 28 1.71 -12.30 -8.19
N LYS A 29 1.20 -12.92 -9.25
CA LYS A 29 1.77 -12.77 -10.61
C LYS A 29 1.22 -11.54 -11.29
N ASP A 30 1.91 -11.08 -12.31
CA ASP A 30 1.46 -9.96 -13.11
C ASP A 30 0.07 -10.25 -13.72
N GLY A 31 -0.80 -9.25 -13.66
CA GLY A 31 -2.15 -9.37 -14.19
C GLY A 31 -3.15 -10.11 -13.30
N GLU A 32 -2.72 -10.61 -12.14
CA GLU A 32 -3.65 -11.27 -11.21
C GLU A 32 -4.50 -10.28 -10.44
N PHE A 33 -5.76 -10.68 -10.22
CA PHE A 33 -6.67 -10.03 -9.29
C PHE A 33 -6.82 -10.92 -8.05
N VAL A 34 -6.40 -10.43 -6.90
CA VAL A 34 -6.36 -11.21 -5.66
C VAL A 34 -7.25 -10.58 -4.60
N ALA A 35 -8.05 -11.41 -3.94
CA ALA A 35 -8.87 -10.99 -2.80
C ALA A 35 -8.28 -11.55 -1.51
N ILE A 36 -8.16 -10.70 -0.49
CA ILE A 36 -7.75 -11.07 0.86
C ILE A 36 -9.00 -11.10 1.72
N MET A 37 -9.36 -12.27 2.20
CA MET A 37 -10.59 -12.51 2.94
C MET A 37 -10.32 -13.02 4.34
N GLY A 38 -11.24 -12.77 5.25
CA GLY A 38 -11.17 -13.25 6.61
C GLY A 38 -12.00 -12.40 7.56
N PRO A 39 -12.23 -12.87 8.80
CA PRO A 39 -13.01 -12.12 9.78
C PRO A 39 -12.28 -10.83 10.20
N SER A 40 -13.03 -9.90 10.79
CA SER A 40 -12.48 -8.69 11.36
C SER A 40 -11.40 -9.00 12.39
N GLY A 41 -10.30 -8.26 12.35
CA GLY A 41 -9.19 -8.45 13.30
C GLY A 41 -8.21 -9.56 12.92
N CYS A 42 -8.33 -10.18 11.73
CA CYS A 42 -7.41 -11.25 11.31
C CYS A 42 -6.12 -10.75 10.62
N GLY A 43 -5.91 -9.43 10.57
CA GLY A 43 -4.69 -8.85 9.99
C GLY A 43 -4.80 -8.40 8.54
N LYS A 44 -6.00 -8.42 7.94
CA LYS A 44 -6.18 -7.98 6.54
C LYS A 44 -5.70 -6.56 6.29
N SER A 45 -6.10 -5.62 7.14
CA SER A 45 -5.69 -4.22 7.00
C SER A 45 -4.20 -4.04 7.21
N THR A 46 -3.61 -4.78 8.16
CA THR A 46 -2.17 -4.77 8.41
C THR A 46 -1.41 -5.27 7.18
N LEU A 47 -1.86 -6.37 6.58
CA LEU A 47 -1.23 -6.90 5.37
C LEU A 47 -1.33 -5.92 4.21
N LEU A 48 -2.50 -5.33 3.99
CA LEU A 48 -2.68 -4.34 2.92
C LEU A 48 -1.81 -3.10 3.13
N ASN A 49 -1.66 -2.64 4.36
CA ASN A 49 -0.79 -1.50 4.66
C ASN A 49 0.68 -1.81 4.33
N ILE A 50 1.13 -3.02 4.63
CA ILE A 50 2.50 -3.44 4.29
C ILE A 50 2.65 -3.60 2.78
N LEU A 51 1.70 -4.24 2.11
CA LEU A 51 1.73 -4.39 0.65
C LEU A 51 1.71 -3.04 -0.07
N GLY A 52 0.99 -2.06 0.49
CA GLY A 52 0.94 -0.71 -0.05
C GLY A 52 2.12 0.18 0.35
N LEU A 53 3.09 -0.36 1.07
CA LEU A 53 4.26 0.39 1.56
C LEU A 53 3.90 1.54 2.49
N LEU A 54 2.80 1.43 3.21
CA LEU A 54 2.40 2.38 4.25
C LEU A 54 3.01 2.02 5.59
N ASP A 55 3.47 0.79 5.75
CA ASP A 55 4.13 0.28 6.95
C ASP A 55 5.17 -0.78 6.58
N ASN A 56 6.07 -1.08 7.51
CA ASN A 56 7.06 -2.14 7.35
C ASN A 56 6.64 -3.40 8.13
N PRO A 57 6.99 -4.60 7.64
CA PRO A 57 6.85 -5.80 8.45
C PRO A 57 7.89 -5.81 9.58
N THR A 58 7.61 -6.58 10.63
CA THR A 58 8.59 -6.81 11.70
C THR A 58 9.65 -7.80 11.24
N GLU A 59 9.21 -8.84 10.54
CA GLU A 59 10.09 -9.89 10.00
C GLU A 59 9.58 -10.33 8.63
N GLY A 60 10.43 -10.99 7.88
CA GLY A 60 10.11 -11.58 6.60
C GLY A 60 10.58 -10.76 5.42
N SER A 61 10.22 -11.22 4.23
CA SER A 61 10.63 -10.64 2.96
C SER A 61 9.42 -10.21 2.16
N TYR A 62 9.51 -9.05 1.53
CA TYR A 62 8.51 -8.55 0.59
C TYR A 62 9.22 -7.99 -0.63
N GLN A 63 9.01 -8.62 -1.77
CA GLN A 63 9.64 -8.22 -3.04
C GLN A 63 8.58 -7.77 -4.04
N ILE A 64 8.82 -6.63 -4.67
CA ILE A 64 8.01 -6.10 -5.77
C ILE A 64 8.92 -5.91 -6.97
N LEU A 65 8.55 -6.49 -8.11
CA LEU A 65 9.33 -6.38 -9.36
C LEU A 65 10.80 -6.75 -9.17
N GLY A 66 11.07 -7.75 -8.36
CA GLY A 66 12.42 -8.22 -8.08
C GLY A 66 13.20 -7.41 -7.06
N GLN A 67 12.61 -6.35 -6.50
CA GLN A 67 13.26 -5.52 -5.51
C GLN A 67 12.73 -5.81 -4.10
N GLU A 68 13.63 -6.03 -3.15
CA GLU A 68 13.28 -6.20 -1.74
C GLU A 68 12.90 -4.86 -1.13
N VAL A 69 11.67 -4.78 -0.60
CA VAL A 69 11.13 -3.53 -0.05
C VAL A 69 10.75 -3.60 1.43
N ALA A 70 10.94 -4.76 2.07
CA ALA A 70 10.53 -4.97 3.46
C ALA A 70 11.27 -4.08 4.47
N LYS A 71 12.50 -3.69 4.17
CA LYS A 71 13.36 -2.93 5.08
C LYS A 71 13.60 -1.50 4.65
N LEU A 72 12.84 -0.99 3.71
CA LEU A 72 12.99 0.39 3.25
C LEU A 72 12.64 1.37 4.35
N LYS A 73 13.39 2.47 4.43
CA LYS A 73 13.06 3.61 5.29
C LYS A 73 11.82 4.31 4.75
N GLU A 74 11.14 5.05 5.61
CA GLU A 74 9.91 5.75 5.23
C GLU A 74 10.09 6.63 3.98
N LYS A 75 11.20 7.33 3.87
CA LYS A 75 11.52 8.15 2.69
C LYS A 75 11.59 7.31 1.41
N ASP A 76 12.26 6.16 1.48
CA ASP A 76 12.42 5.28 0.32
C ASP A 76 11.12 4.55 -0.03
N ARG A 77 10.32 4.18 0.97
CA ARG A 77 9.00 3.62 0.77
C ARG A 77 8.09 4.59 0.03
N THR A 78 8.09 5.84 0.47
CA THR A 78 7.28 6.90 -0.16
C THR A 78 7.70 7.09 -1.61
N LYS A 79 9.00 7.13 -1.85
CA LYS A 79 9.54 7.29 -3.20
C LYS A 79 9.18 6.11 -4.11
N PHE A 80 9.29 4.87 -3.60
CA PHE A 80 8.94 3.67 -4.36
C PHE A 80 7.43 3.62 -4.63
N ARG A 81 6.60 3.98 -3.65
CA ARG A 81 5.15 3.97 -3.77
C ARG A 81 4.66 4.91 -4.88
N LYS A 82 5.28 6.06 -5.02
CA LYS A 82 4.97 7.01 -6.09
C LYS A 82 5.21 6.35 -7.45
N GLY A 83 4.20 6.29 -8.29
CA GLY A 83 4.31 5.72 -9.63
C GLY A 83 4.23 4.19 -9.71
N ASN A 84 4.26 3.48 -8.60
CA ASN A 84 4.21 2.01 -8.60
C ASN A 84 2.97 1.43 -7.94
N ILE A 85 2.42 2.12 -6.92
CA ILE A 85 1.31 1.60 -6.13
C ILE A 85 0.21 2.66 -6.01
N GLY A 86 -1.04 2.25 -6.32
CA GLY A 86 -2.23 3.00 -5.98
C GLY A 86 -2.93 2.37 -4.78
N PHE A 87 -3.52 3.18 -3.92
CA PHE A 87 -4.21 2.71 -2.73
C PHE A 87 -5.60 3.33 -2.63
N VAL A 88 -6.60 2.49 -2.39
CA VAL A 88 -7.98 2.94 -2.16
C VAL A 88 -8.34 2.58 -0.72
N PHE A 89 -8.60 3.61 0.08
CA PHE A 89 -8.89 3.43 1.50
C PHE A 89 -10.37 3.10 1.73
N GLN A 90 -10.63 2.31 2.78
CA GLN A 90 -11.99 2.01 3.22
C GLN A 90 -12.73 3.26 3.71
N SER A 91 -12.02 4.17 4.38
CA SER A 91 -12.55 5.43 4.92
C SER A 91 -12.29 6.55 3.94
N PHE A 92 -12.89 6.60 2.87
CA PHE A 92 -12.84 7.57 1.76
C PHE A 92 -11.58 8.44 1.62
N ASN A 93 -10.98 8.94 2.70
CA ASN A 93 -9.79 9.81 2.73
C ASN A 93 -9.85 10.98 1.73
N LEU A 94 -11.03 11.55 1.58
CA LEU A 94 -11.26 12.68 0.72
C LEU A 94 -11.12 13.98 1.51
N ILE A 95 -10.62 15.00 0.86
CA ILE A 95 -10.59 16.35 1.43
C ILE A 95 -11.92 17.00 1.09
N ASP A 96 -12.72 17.30 2.11
CA ASP A 96 -14.09 17.82 1.93
C ASP A 96 -14.15 19.14 1.18
N GLU A 97 -13.11 19.97 1.31
CA GLU A 97 -13.00 21.27 0.66
C GLU A 97 -12.68 21.17 -0.84
N LEU A 98 -12.28 19.99 -1.31
CA LEU A 98 -11.93 19.75 -2.70
C LEU A 98 -13.05 19.00 -3.42
N ASN A 99 -13.22 19.27 -4.70
CA ASN A 99 -14.16 18.51 -5.53
C ASN A 99 -13.58 17.15 -5.92
N VAL A 100 -14.34 16.35 -6.67
CA VAL A 100 -13.92 15.00 -7.09
C VAL A 100 -12.63 15.06 -7.92
N TYR A 101 -12.57 15.97 -8.89
CA TYR A 101 -11.39 16.14 -9.75
C TYR A 101 -10.15 16.46 -8.92
N GLU A 102 -10.25 17.41 -8.00
CA GLU A 102 -9.13 17.82 -7.16
C GLU A 102 -8.64 16.71 -6.24
N ASN A 103 -9.54 15.91 -5.68
CA ASN A 103 -9.16 14.75 -4.85
C ASN A 103 -8.41 13.68 -5.67
N VAL A 104 -8.81 13.45 -6.90
CA VAL A 104 -8.13 12.50 -7.79
C VAL A 104 -6.80 13.06 -8.28
N GLU A 105 -6.75 14.35 -8.60
CA GLU A 105 -5.56 15.02 -9.11
C GLU A 105 -4.44 15.13 -8.05
N LEU A 106 -4.79 15.32 -6.79
CA LEU A 106 -3.82 15.61 -5.74
C LEU A 106 -2.66 14.61 -5.68
N PRO A 107 -2.87 13.28 -5.66
CA PRO A 107 -1.76 12.33 -5.71
C PRO A 107 -0.91 12.45 -6.98
N LEU A 108 -1.52 12.81 -8.10
CA LEU A 108 -0.83 12.95 -9.38
C LEU A 108 0.11 14.15 -9.40
N LYS A 109 -0.21 15.21 -8.67
CA LYS A 109 0.68 16.37 -8.53
C LYS A 109 2.00 16.00 -7.86
N TYR A 110 1.97 15.07 -6.90
CA TYR A 110 3.18 14.58 -6.24
C TYR A 110 4.08 13.76 -7.17
N LEU A 111 3.59 13.33 -8.32
CA LEU A 111 4.38 12.63 -9.33
C LEU A 111 5.06 13.59 -10.32
N ASN A 112 4.92 14.92 -10.12
CA ASN A 112 5.45 15.96 -11.00
C ASN A 112 4.92 15.87 -12.44
N ILE A 113 3.69 15.39 -12.60
CA ILE A 113 3.02 15.33 -13.90
C ILE A 113 2.16 16.59 -14.05
N ARG A 114 2.22 17.22 -15.23
CA ARG A 114 1.49 18.47 -15.49
C ARG A 114 -0.01 18.26 -15.45
N SER A 115 -0.75 19.18 -14.82
CA SER A 115 -2.19 19.04 -14.72
C SER A 115 -2.90 19.03 -16.09
N GLU A 116 -2.36 19.69 -17.11
CA GLU A 116 -2.92 19.63 -18.47
C GLU A 116 -2.85 18.21 -19.07
N GLU A 117 -1.81 17.46 -18.76
CA GLU A 117 -1.65 16.07 -19.20
C GLU A 117 -2.66 15.16 -18.53
N HIS A 118 -3.01 15.44 -17.28
CA HIS A 118 -3.97 14.67 -16.52
C HIS A 118 -5.42 15.01 -16.82
N THR A 119 -5.71 16.23 -17.22
CA THR A 119 -7.07 16.66 -17.48
C THR A 119 -7.77 15.79 -18.51
N SER A 120 -7.08 15.42 -19.59
CA SER A 120 -7.64 14.54 -20.61
C SER A 120 -7.91 13.13 -20.10
N GLU A 121 -7.00 12.59 -19.29
CA GLU A 121 -7.13 11.23 -18.75
C GLU A 121 -8.25 11.15 -17.71
N LEU A 122 -8.33 12.13 -16.82
CA LEU A 122 -9.34 12.15 -15.76
C LEU A 122 -10.74 12.41 -16.29
N GLN A 123 -10.89 13.19 -17.35
CA GLN A 123 -12.18 13.45 -17.97
C GLN A 123 -12.74 12.26 -18.72
N SER A 124 -11.90 11.28 -19.08
CA SER A 124 -12.35 10.07 -19.74
C SER A 124 -12.88 9.02 -18.76
N LEU A 125 -12.66 9.22 -17.49
CA LEU A 125 -13.19 8.36 -16.45
C LEU A 125 -14.67 8.64 -16.19
#